data_f7975cf7e6dcf9ee2e3e8cedf82cb252
#
_entry.id   f7975cf7e6dcf9ee2e3e8cedf82cb252
#
_cell.length_a   1.000
_cell.length_b   1.000
_cell.length_c   1.000
_cell.angle_alpha   90.00
_cell.angle_beta   90.00
_cell.angle_gamma   90.00
#
_symmetry.space_group_name_H-M   'P 1'
#
loop_
_entity.id
_entity.type
_entity.pdbx_description
1 polymer ?
#
loop_
_entity_poly.entity_id
_entity_poly.type
_entity_poly.pdbx_seq_one_letter_code
_entity_poly.pdbx_strand_id
1 'polypeptide(L)'
;MNRLSKKEALNLLQNAPLYELGAMAYEKKLELHPEKITTFVVDRNINYTNICCIDCDFCAFCRKEKDDDSYILKYEEIGQKIEELQAIGGTQILFQGGVHPKLKIEWYEDLLSYIKTNYPTITVHGFSAVEIAYIARVSKISIEEVLKRLQVKGLFSIPGAGAEVLSDRVRDIIAPHKCDTTTWLRVHESAHNIGMKSTATMMFGTVENDEEIIEHFDYLRNLQDKTYGFRAFILWSFQSENTPLIKKHPEIIKQSSNRYLRLLALARLYLDNFKNLQSSWVTQGSLIGQLALKFGANDLGSTMMEENVVAAAGAKYRMNQEQMIELIKDIGELPAKRDTAYNILERF
;
A
#
# COMPACT_ATOMS: atom_id res chain seq x y z
N MET A 1 -11.44 -24.12 7.97
CA MET A 1 -10.43 -24.13 9.08
C MET A 1 -10.90 -23.23 10.20
N ASN A 2 -10.61 -23.55 11.47
CA ASN A 2 -10.79 -22.62 12.57
C ASN A 2 -9.85 -21.41 12.35
N ARG A 3 -10.25 -20.24 12.82
CA ARG A 3 -9.47 -19.00 12.72
C ARG A 3 -8.16 -19.15 13.52
N LEU A 4 -7.03 -18.82 12.89
CA LEU A 4 -5.71 -18.89 13.55
C LEU A 4 -5.61 -17.92 14.73
N SER A 5 -5.14 -18.43 15.87
CA SER A 5 -4.70 -17.62 17.01
C SER A 5 -3.32 -16.99 16.75
N LYS A 6 -2.95 -15.95 17.51
CA LYS A 6 -1.60 -15.35 17.45
C LYS A 6 -0.51 -16.38 17.68
N LYS A 7 -0.70 -17.30 18.63
CA LYS A 7 0.28 -18.35 18.97
C LYS A 7 0.47 -19.35 17.82
N GLU A 8 -0.63 -19.78 17.18
CA GLU A 8 -0.55 -20.69 16.02
C GLU A 8 0.12 -19.99 14.83
N ALA A 9 -0.23 -18.72 14.57
CA ALA A 9 0.38 -17.92 13.52
C ALA A 9 1.89 -17.73 13.73
N LEU A 10 2.32 -17.43 14.94
CA LEU A 10 3.74 -17.31 15.30
C LEU A 10 4.48 -18.66 15.10
N ASN A 11 3.86 -19.76 15.53
CA ASN A 11 4.44 -21.09 15.33
C ASN A 11 4.57 -21.44 13.84
N LEU A 12 3.57 -21.14 13.01
CA LEU A 12 3.66 -21.33 11.55
C LEU A 12 4.75 -20.45 10.94
N LEU A 13 4.84 -19.19 11.36
CA LEU A 13 5.86 -18.26 10.87
C LEU A 13 7.27 -18.78 11.12
N GLN A 14 7.53 -19.32 12.28
CA GLN A 14 8.86 -19.73 12.73
C GLN A 14 9.25 -21.15 12.29
N ASN A 15 8.30 -22.08 12.27
CA ASN A 15 8.61 -23.51 12.19
C ASN A 15 8.08 -24.22 10.94
N ALA A 16 7.02 -23.71 10.27
CA ALA A 16 6.48 -24.41 9.11
C ALA A 16 7.46 -24.40 7.92
N PRO A 17 7.65 -25.51 7.20
CA PRO A 17 8.36 -25.51 5.93
C PRO A 17 7.70 -24.55 4.94
N LEU A 18 8.51 -23.80 4.18
CA LEU A 18 8.00 -22.73 3.29
C LEU A 18 6.98 -23.27 2.27
N TYR A 19 7.26 -24.43 1.67
CA TYR A 19 6.37 -25.01 0.67
C TYR A 19 5.03 -25.49 1.24
N GLU A 20 5.01 -25.98 2.48
CA GLU A 20 3.76 -26.36 3.17
C GLU A 20 2.92 -25.13 3.47
N LEU A 21 3.55 -24.09 4.02
CA LEU A 21 2.86 -22.81 4.29
C LEU A 21 2.31 -22.19 3.01
N GLY A 22 3.07 -22.24 1.91
CA GLY A 22 2.65 -21.80 0.60
C GLY A 22 1.46 -22.59 0.06
N ALA A 23 1.48 -23.92 0.19
CA ALA A 23 0.37 -24.79 -0.23
C ALA A 23 -0.93 -24.47 0.54
N MET A 24 -0.85 -24.34 1.88
CA MET A 24 -2.00 -23.95 2.71
C MET A 24 -2.57 -22.58 2.29
N ALA A 25 -1.68 -21.61 2.02
CA ALA A 25 -2.10 -20.27 1.59
C ALA A 25 -2.72 -20.28 0.18
N TYR A 26 -2.21 -21.12 -0.72
CA TYR A 26 -2.77 -21.28 -2.06
C TYR A 26 -4.16 -21.93 -2.02
N GLU A 27 -4.34 -22.98 -1.20
CA GLU A 27 -5.66 -23.58 -0.97
C GLU A 27 -6.65 -22.54 -0.43
N LYS A 28 -6.23 -21.72 0.54
CA LYS A 28 -7.06 -20.64 1.06
C LYS A 28 -7.39 -19.59 0.01
N LYS A 29 -6.46 -19.26 -0.88
CA LYS A 29 -6.73 -18.41 -2.05
C LYS A 29 -7.80 -19.03 -2.94
N LEU A 30 -7.72 -20.32 -3.26
CA LEU A 30 -8.70 -21.01 -4.11
C LEU A 30 -10.09 -21.08 -3.50
N GLU A 31 -10.21 -21.17 -2.16
CA GLU A 31 -11.51 -21.04 -1.47
C GLU A 31 -12.16 -19.67 -1.72
N LEU A 32 -11.35 -18.60 -1.71
CA LEU A 32 -11.83 -17.23 -1.89
C LEU A 32 -12.00 -16.82 -3.36
N HIS A 33 -11.22 -17.45 -4.26
CA HIS A 33 -11.11 -17.13 -5.68
C HIS A 33 -11.13 -18.43 -6.52
N PRO A 34 -12.25 -19.19 -6.54
CA PRO A 34 -12.34 -20.50 -7.19
C PRO A 34 -12.17 -20.42 -8.72
N GLU A 35 -12.46 -19.26 -9.32
CA GLU A 35 -12.31 -19.04 -10.77
C GLU A 35 -10.85 -18.92 -11.22
N LYS A 36 -9.88 -18.88 -10.29
CA LYS A 36 -8.45 -18.68 -10.56
C LYS A 36 -8.17 -17.42 -11.39
N ILE A 37 -8.96 -16.36 -11.17
CA ILE A 37 -8.72 -15.06 -11.78
C ILE A 37 -7.72 -14.32 -10.92
N THR A 38 -6.59 -13.94 -11.55
CA THR A 38 -5.62 -13.02 -10.95
C THR A 38 -5.78 -11.65 -11.57
N THR A 39 -6.00 -10.65 -10.71
CA THR A 39 -6.22 -9.28 -11.14
C THR A 39 -4.93 -8.45 -11.16
N PHE A 40 -4.96 -7.36 -11.93
CA PHE A 40 -3.99 -6.28 -11.90
C PHE A 40 -4.68 -4.95 -12.23
N VAL A 41 -4.02 -3.82 -11.95
CA VAL A 41 -4.52 -2.49 -12.27
C VAL A 41 -3.50 -1.71 -13.09
N VAL A 42 -3.98 -0.94 -14.06
CA VAL A 42 -3.17 0.04 -14.79
C VAL A 42 -3.34 1.38 -14.09
N ASP A 43 -2.30 1.81 -13.37
CA ASP A 43 -2.31 3.05 -12.62
C ASP A 43 -0.96 3.78 -12.67
N ARG A 44 -0.96 4.98 -12.12
CA ARG A 44 0.23 5.80 -11.94
C ARG A 44 0.31 6.30 -10.52
N ASN A 45 1.49 6.19 -9.91
CA ASN A 45 1.78 6.86 -8.65
C ASN A 45 2.17 8.32 -8.93
N ILE A 46 1.40 9.27 -8.41
CA ILE A 46 1.69 10.71 -8.52
C ILE A 46 2.02 11.24 -7.14
N ASN A 47 3.28 11.62 -6.96
CA ASN A 47 3.71 12.28 -5.74
C ASN A 47 3.61 13.79 -5.94
N TYR A 48 2.55 14.40 -5.41
CA TYR A 48 2.27 15.82 -5.61
C TYR A 48 3.28 16.76 -4.93
N THR A 49 4.04 16.26 -3.96
CA THR A 49 5.18 16.96 -3.34
C THR A 49 6.15 15.96 -2.69
N ASN A 50 7.43 16.28 -2.65
CA ASN A 50 8.43 15.57 -1.86
C ASN A 50 8.78 16.30 -0.56
N ILE A 51 8.22 17.48 -0.32
CA ILE A 51 8.44 18.24 0.92
C ILE A 51 7.71 17.55 2.06
N CYS A 52 8.47 17.11 3.08
CA CYS A 52 7.93 16.35 4.20
C CYS A 52 8.51 16.78 5.54
N CYS A 53 7.64 16.97 6.53
CA CYS A 53 8.04 17.29 7.91
C CYS A 53 8.07 16.07 8.85
N ILE A 54 7.71 14.89 8.36
CA ILE A 54 7.70 13.66 9.18
C ILE A 54 9.11 13.08 9.33
N ASP A 55 9.94 13.20 8.29
CA ASP A 55 11.37 12.85 8.36
C ASP A 55 11.64 11.40 8.78
N CYS A 56 10.97 10.46 8.11
CA CYS A 56 11.14 9.04 8.38
C CYS A 56 12.54 8.57 8.02
N ASP A 57 13.22 7.88 8.92
CA ASP A 57 14.59 7.38 8.69
C ASP A 57 14.69 6.36 7.56
N PHE A 58 13.62 5.68 7.21
CA PHE A 58 13.57 4.72 6.10
C PHE A 58 13.25 5.35 4.74
N CYS A 59 12.95 6.66 4.67
CA CYS A 59 12.50 7.32 3.45
C CYS A 59 13.64 8.06 2.76
N ALA A 60 13.98 7.66 1.52
CA ALA A 60 14.96 8.35 0.68
C ALA A 60 14.34 9.47 -0.17
N PHE A 61 13.01 9.58 -0.22
CA PHE A 61 12.26 10.52 -1.05
C PHE A 61 12.04 11.89 -0.38
N CYS A 62 12.05 11.95 0.96
CA CYS A 62 11.77 13.14 1.75
C CYS A 62 12.76 14.28 1.45
N ARG A 63 12.22 15.50 1.25
CA ARG A 63 12.97 16.75 1.10
C ARG A 63 12.50 17.79 2.11
N LYS A 64 13.37 18.72 2.43
CA LYS A 64 13.01 19.93 3.16
C LYS A 64 12.65 21.03 2.15
N GLU A 65 11.85 22.02 2.57
CA GLU A 65 11.37 23.09 1.70
C GLU A 65 12.49 23.90 1.02
N LYS A 66 13.70 23.86 1.58
CA LYS A 66 14.88 24.59 1.07
C LYS A 66 15.81 23.75 0.20
N ASP A 67 15.54 22.47 0.02
CA ASP A 67 16.36 21.60 -0.81
C ASP A 67 16.13 21.94 -2.29
N ASP A 68 17.20 21.93 -3.07
CA ASP A 68 17.19 22.39 -4.48
C ASP A 68 16.24 21.55 -5.36
N ASP A 69 16.02 20.28 -5.00
CA ASP A 69 15.12 19.35 -5.70
C ASP A 69 13.75 19.18 -5.01
N SER A 70 13.41 20.09 -4.08
CA SER A 70 12.09 20.13 -3.47
C SER A 70 11.05 20.69 -4.45
N TYR A 71 9.83 20.11 -4.41
CA TYR A 71 8.77 20.55 -5.32
C TYR A 71 7.36 20.40 -4.72
N ILE A 72 6.43 21.17 -5.27
CA ILE A 72 4.99 20.94 -5.27
C ILE A 72 4.58 20.99 -6.73
N LEU A 73 3.98 19.90 -7.26
CA LEU A 73 3.52 19.83 -8.64
C LEU A 73 2.41 20.85 -8.90
N LYS A 74 2.47 21.50 -10.06
CA LYS A 74 1.38 22.34 -10.56
C LYS A 74 0.23 21.49 -11.08
N TYR A 75 -0.94 22.08 -11.18
CA TYR A 75 -2.13 21.38 -11.68
C TYR A 75 -1.94 20.87 -13.11
N GLU A 76 -1.26 21.64 -13.96
CA GLU A 76 -0.96 21.27 -15.34
C GLU A 76 -0.05 20.04 -15.42
N GLU A 77 0.95 19.94 -14.53
CA GLU A 77 1.86 18.79 -14.46
C GLU A 77 1.12 17.53 -14.00
N ILE A 78 0.20 17.67 -13.04
CA ILE A 78 -0.67 16.57 -12.59
C ILE A 78 -1.62 16.17 -13.71
N GLY A 79 -2.20 17.14 -14.43
CA GLY A 79 -3.08 16.91 -15.58
C GLY A 79 -2.38 16.11 -16.68
N GLN A 80 -1.19 16.54 -17.10
CA GLN A 80 -0.39 15.83 -18.09
C GLN A 80 -0.11 14.37 -17.69
N LYS A 81 0.25 14.14 -16.42
CA LYS A 81 0.48 12.78 -15.90
C LYS A 81 -0.79 11.92 -15.96
N ILE A 82 -1.95 12.50 -15.73
CA ILE A 82 -3.24 11.80 -15.83
C ILE A 82 -3.58 11.51 -17.31
N GLU A 83 -3.36 12.44 -18.22
CA GLU A 83 -3.58 12.25 -19.66
C GLU A 83 -2.71 11.12 -20.24
N GLU A 84 -1.44 11.09 -19.88
CA GLU A 84 -0.51 10.01 -20.24
C GLU A 84 -1.01 8.63 -19.71
N LEU A 85 -1.55 8.59 -18.50
CA LEU A 85 -2.13 7.39 -17.91
C LEU A 85 -3.41 6.95 -18.66
N GLN A 86 -4.29 7.90 -18.98
CA GLN A 86 -5.52 7.61 -19.74
C GLN A 86 -5.22 7.08 -21.14
N ALA A 87 -4.15 7.57 -21.79
CA ALA A 87 -3.73 7.11 -23.11
C ALA A 87 -3.38 5.60 -23.16
N ILE A 88 -2.98 5.01 -22.03
CA ILE A 88 -2.71 3.56 -21.90
C ILE A 88 -3.84 2.79 -21.21
N GLY A 89 -5.03 3.40 -21.09
CA GLY A 89 -6.20 2.75 -20.49
C GLY A 89 -6.16 2.64 -18.96
N GLY A 90 -5.40 3.51 -18.29
CA GLY A 90 -5.39 3.60 -16.83
C GLY A 90 -6.66 4.21 -16.27
N THR A 91 -7.05 3.78 -15.08
CA THR A 91 -8.34 4.13 -14.45
C THR A 91 -8.21 4.77 -13.09
N GLN A 92 -7.02 4.69 -12.49
CA GLN A 92 -6.77 5.26 -11.16
C GLN A 92 -5.40 5.93 -11.07
N ILE A 93 -5.28 6.87 -10.16
CA ILE A 93 -3.99 7.35 -9.67
C ILE A 93 -3.81 6.93 -8.21
N LEU A 94 -2.60 6.45 -7.86
CA LEU A 94 -2.14 6.40 -6.48
C LEU A 94 -1.56 7.77 -6.14
N PHE A 95 -2.27 8.52 -5.30
CA PHE A 95 -2.01 9.95 -5.11
C PHE A 95 -1.52 10.22 -3.69
N GLN A 96 -0.21 10.28 -3.52
CA GLN A 96 0.47 10.42 -2.23
C GLN A 96 1.62 11.41 -2.35
N GLY A 97 1.95 12.10 -1.26
CA GLY A 97 3.08 13.02 -1.25
C GLY A 97 3.80 13.07 0.09
N GLY A 98 4.78 13.94 0.18
CA GLY A 98 5.34 14.34 1.46
C GLY A 98 4.28 15.05 2.30
N VAL A 99 4.40 14.93 3.63
CA VAL A 99 3.55 15.65 4.57
C VAL A 99 4.04 17.10 4.67
N HIS A 100 3.44 17.97 3.88
CA HIS A 100 3.87 19.35 3.78
C HIS A 100 3.47 20.18 5.02
N PRO A 101 4.39 20.94 5.66
CA PRO A 101 4.13 21.58 6.95
C PRO A 101 3.09 22.71 6.92
N LYS A 102 2.80 23.29 5.75
CA LYS A 102 1.96 24.50 5.61
C LYS A 102 0.67 24.28 4.84
N LEU A 103 0.55 23.19 4.06
CA LEU A 103 -0.66 22.97 3.26
C LEU A 103 -1.82 22.56 4.16
N LYS A 104 -2.91 23.34 4.11
CA LYS A 104 -4.15 23.08 4.83
C LYS A 104 -5.15 22.37 3.92
N ILE A 105 -6.27 21.96 4.49
CA ILE A 105 -7.28 21.18 3.77
C ILE A 105 -7.78 21.86 2.51
N GLU A 106 -7.88 23.19 2.48
CA GLU A 106 -8.37 23.94 1.32
C GLU A 106 -7.52 23.64 0.07
N TRP A 107 -6.20 23.55 0.21
CA TRP A 107 -5.32 23.20 -0.90
C TRP A 107 -5.62 21.81 -1.48
N TYR A 108 -5.85 20.82 -0.60
CA TYR A 108 -6.19 19.46 -1.03
C TYR A 108 -7.59 19.38 -1.66
N GLU A 109 -8.54 20.17 -1.16
CA GLU A 109 -9.87 20.28 -1.74
C GLU A 109 -9.84 20.87 -3.16
N ASP A 110 -9.08 21.92 -3.36
CA ASP A 110 -8.92 22.58 -4.68
C ASP A 110 -8.28 21.61 -5.67
N LEU A 111 -7.24 20.90 -5.25
CA LEU A 111 -6.55 19.90 -6.06
C LEU A 111 -7.47 18.74 -6.46
N LEU A 112 -8.21 18.17 -5.52
CA LEU A 112 -9.18 17.11 -5.81
C LEU A 112 -10.32 17.62 -6.71
N SER A 113 -10.80 18.85 -6.49
CA SER A 113 -11.83 19.47 -7.33
C SER A 113 -11.34 19.64 -8.76
N TYR A 114 -10.08 20.06 -8.96
CA TYR A 114 -9.43 20.14 -10.27
C TYR A 114 -9.43 18.77 -10.98
N ILE A 115 -8.96 17.72 -10.29
CA ILE A 115 -8.92 16.37 -10.85
C ILE A 115 -10.33 15.88 -11.20
N LYS A 116 -11.27 16.01 -10.27
CA LYS A 116 -12.66 15.57 -10.47
C LYS A 116 -13.35 16.26 -11.64
N THR A 117 -13.07 17.55 -11.84
CA THR A 117 -13.69 18.35 -12.89
C THR A 117 -13.11 18.05 -14.26
N ASN A 118 -11.78 17.94 -14.36
CA ASN A 118 -11.10 17.81 -15.65
C ASN A 118 -10.91 16.33 -16.07
N TYR A 119 -10.87 15.40 -15.10
CA TYR A 119 -10.59 13.96 -15.34
C TYR A 119 -11.62 13.07 -14.62
N PRO A 120 -12.91 13.19 -14.91
CA PRO A 120 -14.00 12.54 -14.14
C PRO A 120 -13.98 11.00 -14.20
N THR A 121 -13.25 10.41 -15.14
CA THR A 121 -13.11 8.94 -15.28
C THR A 121 -11.95 8.37 -14.45
N ILE A 122 -11.11 9.23 -13.88
CA ILE A 122 -9.98 8.81 -13.05
C ILE A 122 -10.39 8.73 -11.59
N THR A 123 -10.12 7.59 -10.99
CA THR A 123 -10.33 7.36 -9.56
C THR A 123 -9.11 7.81 -8.76
N VAL A 124 -9.32 8.63 -7.74
CA VAL A 124 -8.25 9.05 -6.82
C VAL A 124 -8.21 8.09 -5.61
N HIS A 125 -7.18 7.24 -5.57
CA HIS A 125 -6.79 6.45 -4.40
C HIS A 125 -5.62 7.19 -3.75
N GLY A 126 -5.87 7.97 -2.70
CA GLY A 126 -4.89 8.95 -2.28
C GLY A 126 -4.90 9.27 -0.80
N PHE A 127 -3.85 9.92 -0.39
CA PHE A 127 -3.52 10.37 0.95
C PHE A 127 -3.43 9.24 1.98
N SER A 128 -2.25 9.05 2.53
CA SER A 128 -2.04 8.09 3.62
C SER A 128 -2.74 8.52 4.90
N ALA A 129 -2.92 7.59 5.84
CA ALA A 129 -3.41 7.92 7.18
C ALA A 129 -2.56 8.98 7.89
N VAL A 130 -1.26 9.01 7.60
CA VAL A 130 -0.32 10.02 8.13
C VAL A 130 -0.62 11.41 7.58
N GLU A 131 -0.87 11.52 6.24
CA GLU A 131 -1.26 12.76 5.61
C GLU A 131 -2.60 13.27 6.15
N ILE A 132 -3.62 12.40 6.23
CA ILE A 132 -4.94 12.75 6.79
C ILE A 132 -4.85 13.26 8.23
N ALA A 133 -4.11 12.55 9.09
CA ALA A 133 -3.92 12.98 10.49
C ALA A 133 -3.20 14.32 10.58
N TYR A 134 -2.23 14.58 9.71
CA TYR A 134 -1.50 15.83 9.68
C TYR A 134 -2.36 17.00 9.16
N ILE A 135 -3.11 16.78 8.07
CA ILE A 135 -4.07 17.77 7.53
C ILE A 135 -5.08 18.17 8.61
N ALA A 136 -5.61 17.19 9.37
CA ALA A 136 -6.51 17.46 10.48
C ALA A 136 -5.87 18.38 11.53
N ARG A 137 -4.61 18.08 11.89
CA ARG A 137 -3.84 18.88 12.88
C ARG A 137 -3.62 20.32 12.43
N VAL A 138 -3.10 20.52 11.19
CA VAL A 138 -2.76 21.88 10.70
C VAL A 138 -3.99 22.71 10.34
N SER A 139 -5.07 22.05 9.93
CA SER A 139 -6.35 22.69 9.62
C SER A 139 -7.23 22.89 10.88
N LYS A 140 -6.84 22.33 12.02
CA LYS A 140 -7.57 22.38 13.30
C LYS A 140 -9.01 21.85 13.21
N ILE A 141 -9.19 20.75 12.48
CA ILE A 141 -10.47 20.05 12.34
C ILE A 141 -10.28 18.56 12.66
N SER A 142 -11.36 17.82 12.83
CA SER A 142 -11.29 16.38 13.13
C SER A 142 -10.86 15.56 11.90
N ILE A 143 -10.31 14.37 12.13
CA ILE A 143 -10.00 13.39 11.08
C ILE A 143 -11.24 13.08 10.24
N GLU A 144 -12.39 12.88 10.90
CA GLU A 144 -13.65 12.59 10.23
C GLU A 144 -14.09 13.73 9.30
N GLU A 145 -13.94 14.98 9.76
CA GLU A 145 -14.25 16.16 8.95
C GLU A 145 -13.32 16.28 7.74
N VAL A 146 -12.01 16.02 7.88
CA VAL A 146 -11.08 15.96 6.75
C VAL A 146 -11.55 14.94 5.72
N LEU A 147 -11.84 13.72 6.16
CA LEU A 147 -12.25 12.64 5.26
C LEU A 147 -13.56 12.95 4.53
N LYS A 148 -14.56 13.48 5.22
CA LYS A 148 -15.84 13.89 4.60
C LYS A 148 -15.63 14.98 3.55
N ARG A 149 -14.86 16.01 3.88
CA ARG A 149 -14.58 17.13 2.96
C ARG A 149 -13.85 16.65 1.71
N LEU A 150 -12.78 15.85 1.88
CA LEU A 150 -12.03 15.30 0.75
C LEU A 150 -12.87 14.32 -0.09
N GLN A 151 -13.73 13.51 0.53
CA GLN A 151 -14.65 12.61 -0.18
C GLN A 151 -15.60 13.38 -1.10
N VAL A 152 -16.19 14.47 -0.62
CA VAL A 152 -17.06 15.36 -1.44
C VAL A 152 -16.30 15.92 -2.64
N LYS A 153 -15.01 16.20 -2.48
CA LYS A 153 -14.13 16.74 -3.52
C LYS A 153 -13.58 15.69 -4.49
N GLY A 154 -13.78 14.40 -4.24
CA GLY A 154 -13.42 13.34 -5.19
C GLY A 154 -12.43 12.32 -4.69
N LEU A 155 -12.02 12.37 -3.41
CA LEU A 155 -11.26 11.29 -2.81
C LEU A 155 -12.11 10.03 -2.74
N PHE A 156 -11.73 8.98 -3.48
CA PHE A 156 -12.50 7.75 -3.58
C PHE A 156 -12.15 6.74 -2.48
N SER A 157 -10.87 6.61 -2.15
CA SER A 157 -10.36 5.67 -1.15
C SER A 157 -8.98 6.08 -0.67
N ILE A 158 -8.57 5.58 0.49
CA ILE A 158 -7.26 5.84 1.06
C ILE A 158 -6.37 4.58 1.05
N PRO A 159 -5.08 4.70 0.67
CA PRO A 159 -4.12 3.60 0.74
C PRO A 159 -3.71 3.30 2.19
N GLY A 160 -3.26 2.06 2.43
CA GLY A 160 -2.72 1.64 3.73
C GLY A 160 -1.35 2.19 4.08
N ALA A 161 -0.80 3.04 3.23
CA ALA A 161 0.52 3.63 3.41
C ALA A 161 0.68 4.32 4.78
N GLY A 162 1.90 4.35 5.25
CA GLY A 162 2.21 4.91 6.56
C GLY A 162 2.01 3.93 7.73
N ALA A 163 1.52 2.71 7.48
CA ALA A 163 1.43 1.66 8.50
C ALA A 163 2.81 1.18 8.95
N GLU A 164 3.68 0.94 8.02
CA GLU A 164 4.96 0.20 8.16
C GLU A 164 4.72 -1.09 8.96
N VAL A 165 5.13 -1.16 10.22
CA VAL A 165 4.61 -2.13 11.20
C VAL A 165 3.82 -1.35 12.26
N LEU A 166 2.61 -1.80 12.59
CA LEU A 166 1.75 -1.21 13.62
C LEU A 166 2.22 -1.66 15.02
N SER A 167 3.42 -1.23 15.37
CA SER A 167 4.05 -1.35 16.68
C SER A 167 4.67 0.01 17.01
N ASP A 168 4.25 0.66 18.09
CA ASP A 168 4.74 1.99 18.41
C ASP A 168 6.24 1.96 18.71
N ARG A 169 6.78 0.87 19.29
CA ARG A 169 8.24 0.68 19.44
C ARG A 169 8.97 0.75 18.09
N VAL A 170 8.48 0.05 17.07
CA VAL A 170 9.09 0.08 15.73
C VAL A 170 8.98 1.47 15.13
N ARG A 171 7.79 2.09 15.24
CA ARG A 171 7.49 3.41 14.67
C ARG A 171 8.37 4.50 15.30
N ASP A 172 8.58 4.46 16.60
CA ASP A 172 9.45 5.41 17.33
C ASP A 172 10.92 5.33 16.87
N ILE A 173 11.37 4.15 16.44
CA ILE A 173 12.73 3.96 15.94
C ILE A 173 12.87 4.44 14.48
N ILE A 174 11.93 4.03 13.59
CA ILE A 174 12.09 4.25 12.14
C ILE A 174 11.45 5.56 11.64
N ALA A 175 10.52 6.14 12.40
CA ALA A 175 9.75 7.33 12.01
C ALA A 175 9.12 8.04 13.21
N PRO A 176 9.90 8.63 14.13
CA PRO A 176 9.44 9.13 15.42
C PRO A 176 8.42 10.28 15.35
N HIS A 177 8.30 10.93 14.21
CA HIS A 177 7.34 12.03 13.99
C HIS A 177 6.06 11.60 13.26
N LYS A 178 5.95 10.31 12.94
CA LYS A 178 4.75 9.75 12.32
C LYS A 178 3.66 9.53 13.36
N CYS A 179 2.39 9.54 12.95
CA CYS A 179 1.30 9.23 13.87
C CYS A 179 1.46 7.81 14.45
N ASP A 180 1.00 7.60 15.67
CA ASP A 180 1.01 6.31 16.37
C ASP A 180 0.05 5.30 15.74
N THR A 181 0.16 4.04 16.15
CA THR A 181 -0.68 2.91 15.71
C THR A 181 -2.17 3.22 15.91
N THR A 182 -2.55 3.77 17.04
CA THR A 182 -3.95 4.10 17.38
C THR A 182 -4.51 5.15 16.42
N THR A 183 -3.74 6.17 16.08
CA THR A 183 -4.16 7.21 15.14
C THR A 183 -4.29 6.66 13.73
N TRP A 184 -3.37 5.80 13.27
CA TRP A 184 -3.47 5.15 11.97
C TRP A 184 -4.76 4.32 11.84
N LEU A 185 -5.04 3.49 12.84
CA LEU A 185 -6.27 2.69 12.91
C LEU A 185 -7.52 3.57 12.92
N ARG A 186 -7.52 4.66 13.72
CA ARG A 186 -8.62 5.60 13.79
C ARG A 186 -8.91 6.29 12.45
N VAL A 187 -7.89 6.65 11.67
CA VAL A 187 -8.10 7.24 10.33
C VAL A 187 -8.84 6.25 9.43
N HIS A 188 -8.39 4.98 9.38
CA HIS A 188 -9.05 3.97 8.58
C HIS A 188 -10.47 3.65 9.08
N GLU A 189 -10.66 3.53 10.38
CA GLU A 189 -11.99 3.34 10.96
C GLU A 189 -12.94 4.50 10.62
N SER A 190 -12.47 5.74 10.75
CA SER A 190 -13.27 6.93 10.39
C SER A 190 -13.62 6.96 8.90
N ALA A 191 -12.69 6.57 8.02
CA ALA A 191 -12.94 6.44 6.59
C ALA A 191 -14.03 5.37 6.31
N HIS A 192 -13.90 4.20 6.93
CA HIS A 192 -14.85 3.11 6.77
C HIS A 192 -16.26 3.48 7.26
N ASN A 193 -16.36 4.20 8.38
CA ASN A 193 -17.64 4.64 8.96
C ASN A 193 -18.41 5.62 8.07
N ILE A 194 -17.73 6.39 7.21
CA ILE A 194 -18.38 7.24 6.19
C ILE A 194 -18.56 6.55 4.84
N GLY A 195 -18.36 5.22 4.78
CA GLY A 195 -18.51 4.41 3.57
C GLY A 195 -17.30 4.43 2.62
N MET A 196 -16.23 5.16 2.95
CA MET A 196 -14.99 5.16 2.17
C MET A 196 -14.20 3.89 2.46
N LYS A 197 -13.79 3.17 1.40
CA LYS A 197 -12.96 1.98 1.55
C LYS A 197 -11.47 2.33 1.52
N SER A 198 -10.64 1.39 1.98
CA SER A 198 -9.19 1.57 1.98
C SER A 198 -8.45 0.28 1.64
N THR A 199 -7.13 0.36 1.54
CA THR A 199 -6.24 -0.81 1.58
C THR A 199 -5.48 -0.84 2.92
N ALA A 200 -4.82 -1.94 3.21
CA ALA A 200 -3.89 -2.06 4.31
C ALA A 200 -2.52 -2.49 3.79
N THR A 201 -1.44 -2.05 4.42
CA THR A 201 -0.08 -2.39 4.01
C THR A 201 0.77 -2.78 5.21
N MET A 202 1.83 -3.54 4.97
CA MET A 202 2.93 -3.71 5.91
C MET A 202 4.27 -3.58 5.18
N MET A 203 5.18 -2.78 5.72
CA MET A 203 6.59 -2.77 5.34
C MET A 203 7.39 -3.55 6.40
N PHE A 204 8.05 -4.62 6.00
CA PHE A 204 8.86 -5.44 6.89
C PHE A 204 10.35 -5.39 6.54
N GLY A 205 11.18 -5.83 7.48
CA GLY A 205 12.63 -5.94 7.31
C GLY A 205 13.38 -4.72 7.83
N THR A 206 12.86 -4.08 8.86
CA THR A 206 13.50 -3.02 9.61
C THR A 206 13.98 -3.53 10.97
N VAL A 207 13.32 -3.14 12.06
CA VAL A 207 13.68 -3.48 13.45
C VAL A 207 12.60 -4.28 14.18
N GLU A 208 11.55 -4.67 13.47
CA GLU A 208 10.44 -5.46 14.01
C GLU A 208 10.85 -6.91 14.30
N ASN A 209 10.22 -7.51 15.30
CA ASN A 209 10.27 -8.94 15.58
C ASN A 209 9.02 -9.68 15.04
N ASP A 210 9.02 -11.01 15.15
CA ASP A 210 7.92 -11.84 14.64
C ASP A 210 6.60 -11.59 15.37
N GLU A 211 6.65 -11.36 16.67
CA GLU A 211 5.48 -11.05 17.51
C GLU A 211 4.82 -9.75 17.06
N GLU A 212 5.59 -8.71 16.75
CA GLU A 212 5.09 -7.43 16.26
C GLU A 212 4.47 -7.53 14.85
N ILE A 213 4.98 -8.44 14.02
CA ILE A 213 4.36 -8.76 12.72
C ILE A 213 2.99 -9.40 12.93
N ILE A 214 2.88 -10.37 13.84
CA ILE A 214 1.59 -11.00 14.16
C ILE A 214 0.63 -9.98 14.78
N GLU A 215 1.10 -9.09 15.63
CA GLU A 215 0.29 -8.03 16.23
C GLU A 215 -0.23 -7.05 15.17
N HIS A 216 0.58 -6.67 14.20
CA HIS A 216 0.15 -5.89 13.05
C HIS A 216 -1.01 -6.57 12.30
N PHE A 217 -0.88 -7.86 11.98
CA PHE A 217 -1.97 -8.60 11.34
C PHE A 217 -3.23 -8.65 12.22
N ASP A 218 -3.07 -8.79 13.54
CA ASP A 218 -4.19 -8.83 14.47
C ASP A 218 -4.95 -7.49 14.52
N TYR A 219 -4.25 -6.35 14.55
CA TYR A 219 -4.88 -5.04 14.45
C TYR A 219 -5.69 -4.89 13.16
N LEU A 220 -5.14 -5.29 12.03
CA LEU A 220 -5.83 -5.21 10.73
C LEU A 220 -7.04 -6.13 10.69
N ARG A 221 -6.90 -7.38 11.15
CA ARG A 221 -7.99 -8.36 11.19
C ARG A 221 -9.15 -7.88 12.07
N ASN A 222 -8.83 -7.35 13.27
CA ASN A 222 -9.83 -6.84 14.20
C ASN A 222 -10.57 -5.62 13.63
N LEU A 223 -9.85 -4.69 12.98
CA LEU A 223 -10.50 -3.55 12.32
C LEU A 223 -11.36 -3.98 11.13
N GLN A 224 -10.89 -4.97 10.36
CA GLN A 224 -11.66 -5.52 9.25
C GLN A 224 -12.93 -6.23 9.74
N ASP A 225 -12.89 -6.99 10.84
CA ASP A 225 -14.06 -7.59 11.45
C ASP A 225 -15.10 -6.55 11.87
N LYS A 226 -14.65 -5.41 12.35
CA LYS A 226 -15.52 -4.32 12.79
C LYS A 226 -16.15 -3.54 11.64
N THR A 227 -15.40 -3.32 10.55
CA THR A 227 -15.78 -2.32 9.55
C THR A 227 -15.98 -2.88 8.13
N TYR A 228 -15.41 -4.03 7.81
CA TYR A 228 -15.37 -4.59 6.44
C TYR A 228 -14.88 -3.55 5.41
N GLY A 229 -14.00 -2.65 5.81
CA GLY A 229 -13.58 -1.48 5.03
C GLY A 229 -12.35 -1.69 4.18
N PHE A 230 -11.47 -2.62 4.53
CA PHE A 230 -10.29 -2.91 3.74
C PHE A 230 -10.62 -3.76 2.51
N ARG A 231 -10.18 -3.30 1.33
CA ARG A 231 -10.35 -4.03 0.05
C ARG A 231 -9.23 -5.02 -0.20
N ALA A 232 -8.01 -4.70 0.23
CA ALA A 232 -6.83 -5.52 0.00
C ALA A 232 -5.78 -5.29 1.08
N PHE A 233 -4.88 -6.28 1.21
CA PHE A 233 -3.64 -6.15 1.96
C PHE A 233 -2.43 -6.27 1.02
N ILE A 234 -1.42 -5.41 1.23
CA ILE A 234 -0.18 -5.36 0.47
C ILE A 234 1.02 -5.46 1.42
N LEU A 235 1.85 -6.48 1.21
CA LEU A 235 3.09 -6.69 1.95
C LEU A 235 4.28 -6.34 1.08
N TRP A 236 5.23 -5.52 1.58
CA TRP A 236 6.44 -5.17 0.85
C TRP A 236 7.65 -5.07 1.77
N SER A 237 8.85 -5.36 1.23
CA SER A 237 10.08 -5.33 1.99
C SER A 237 10.72 -3.94 1.98
N PHE A 238 11.30 -3.55 3.09
CA PHE A 238 12.12 -2.35 3.19
C PHE A 238 13.21 -2.33 2.12
N GLN A 239 13.33 -1.19 1.42
CA GLN A 239 14.39 -0.90 0.48
C GLN A 239 15.37 0.07 1.15
N SER A 240 16.61 -0.33 1.29
CA SER A 240 17.55 0.31 2.21
C SER A 240 18.48 1.34 1.59
N GLU A 241 18.64 1.34 0.25
CA GLU A 241 19.58 2.23 -0.42
C GLU A 241 19.23 3.71 -0.17
N ASN A 242 20.22 4.51 0.10
CA ASN A 242 20.10 5.96 0.34
C ASN A 242 19.26 6.37 1.55
N THR A 243 18.87 5.44 2.44
CA THR A 243 18.05 5.77 3.60
C THR A 243 18.92 6.14 4.83
N PRO A 244 18.48 7.09 5.67
CA PRO A 244 19.15 7.38 6.95
C PRO A 244 19.14 6.18 7.90
N LEU A 245 18.13 5.33 7.85
CA LEU A 245 17.95 4.19 8.75
C LEU A 245 19.14 3.21 8.68
N ILE A 246 19.63 2.88 7.49
CA ILE A 246 20.79 1.98 7.33
C ILE A 246 22.07 2.54 7.93
N LYS A 247 22.21 3.87 7.95
CA LYS A 247 23.37 4.52 8.59
C LYS A 247 23.30 4.44 10.10
N LYS A 248 22.09 4.52 10.67
CA LYS A 248 21.85 4.44 12.11
C LYS A 248 21.81 2.99 12.62
N HIS A 249 21.36 2.07 11.77
CA HIS A 249 21.13 0.65 12.06
C HIS A 249 21.81 -0.24 11.01
N PRO A 250 23.17 -0.30 10.98
CA PRO A 250 23.92 -1.08 9.99
C PRO A 250 23.71 -2.60 10.14
N GLU A 251 23.15 -3.06 11.25
CA GLU A 251 22.77 -4.45 11.49
C GLU A 251 21.53 -4.88 10.67
N ILE A 252 20.75 -3.95 10.14
CA ILE A 252 19.59 -4.26 9.29
C ILE A 252 20.08 -4.84 7.97
N ILE A 253 19.67 -6.07 7.68
CA ILE A 253 20.01 -6.77 6.45
C ILE A 253 18.83 -6.80 5.48
N LYS A 254 19.14 -6.75 4.19
CA LYS A 254 18.13 -6.91 3.14
C LYS A 254 17.41 -8.24 3.31
N GLN A 255 16.09 -8.19 3.36
CA GLN A 255 15.28 -9.38 3.54
C GLN A 255 15.26 -10.26 2.29
N SER A 256 15.25 -11.58 2.51
CA SER A 256 15.19 -12.55 1.42
C SER A 256 13.77 -12.68 0.84
N SER A 257 13.67 -13.12 -0.41
CA SER A 257 12.39 -13.49 -1.02
C SER A 257 11.69 -14.64 -0.28
N ASN A 258 12.46 -15.53 0.37
CA ASN A 258 11.90 -16.57 1.25
C ASN A 258 11.10 -15.94 2.41
N ARG A 259 11.65 -14.92 3.08
CA ARG A 259 10.96 -14.20 4.15
C ARG A 259 9.69 -13.52 3.64
N TYR A 260 9.76 -12.88 2.48
CA TYR A 260 8.60 -12.26 1.85
C TYR A 260 7.48 -13.29 1.58
N LEU A 261 7.80 -14.39 0.92
CA LEU A 261 6.81 -15.42 0.58
C LEU A 261 6.21 -16.07 1.82
N ARG A 262 7.02 -16.30 2.87
CA ARG A 262 6.56 -16.80 4.15
C ARG A 262 5.56 -15.87 4.83
N LEU A 263 5.87 -14.58 4.89
CA LEU A 263 4.98 -13.58 5.48
C LEU A 263 3.71 -13.38 4.66
N LEU A 264 3.79 -13.43 3.34
CA LEU A 264 2.63 -13.33 2.45
C LEU A 264 1.68 -14.52 2.63
N ALA A 265 2.23 -15.74 2.67
CA ALA A 265 1.45 -16.95 2.91
C ALA A 265 0.76 -16.90 4.28
N LEU A 266 1.49 -16.50 5.31
CA LEU A 266 0.92 -16.33 6.63
C LEU A 266 -0.18 -15.25 6.65
N ALA A 267 0.03 -14.12 5.97
CA ALA A 267 -0.98 -13.06 5.84
C ALA A 267 -2.27 -13.60 5.22
N ARG A 268 -2.21 -14.45 4.17
CA ARG A 268 -3.40 -15.09 3.59
C ARG A 268 -4.14 -15.97 4.59
N LEU A 269 -3.42 -16.68 5.44
CA LEU A 269 -4.03 -17.59 6.43
C LEU A 269 -4.58 -16.83 7.64
N TYR A 270 -3.90 -15.77 8.07
CA TYR A 270 -4.28 -15.02 9.27
C TYR A 270 -5.33 -13.96 9.02
N LEU A 271 -5.21 -13.22 7.91
CA LEU A 271 -6.17 -12.20 7.47
C LEU A 271 -7.34 -12.85 6.70
N ASP A 272 -8.00 -13.79 7.33
CA ASP A 272 -9.07 -14.64 6.76
C ASP A 272 -10.31 -13.86 6.28
N ASN A 273 -10.47 -12.63 6.75
CA ASN A 273 -11.51 -11.67 6.40
C ASN A 273 -11.08 -10.66 5.31
N PHE A 274 -9.84 -10.75 4.80
CA PHE A 274 -9.38 -9.97 3.64
C PHE A 274 -9.58 -10.75 2.35
N LYS A 275 -10.43 -10.23 1.46
CA LYS A 275 -10.68 -10.88 0.18
C LYS A 275 -9.43 -10.90 -0.70
N ASN A 276 -8.73 -9.77 -0.81
CA ASN A 276 -7.62 -9.62 -1.74
C ASN A 276 -6.28 -9.44 -1.02
N LEU A 277 -5.28 -10.17 -1.50
CA LEU A 277 -3.85 -9.97 -1.19
C LEU A 277 -3.10 -9.66 -2.47
N GLN A 278 -2.35 -8.55 -2.45
CA GLN A 278 -1.57 -8.09 -3.58
C GLN A 278 -0.12 -8.54 -3.47
N SER A 279 0.44 -9.02 -4.58
CA SER A 279 1.86 -9.27 -4.74
C SER A 279 2.67 -7.97 -4.83
N SER A 280 3.90 -7.96 -4.31
CA SER A 280 4.80 -6.80 -4.34
C SER A 280 5.98 -7.01 -5.28
N TRP A 281 5.73 -7.20 -6.58
CA TRP A 281 6.78 -7.35 -7.59
C TRP A 281 7.72 -6.14 -7.68
N VAL A 282 7.24 -4.94 -7.36
CA VAL A 282 8.05 -3.70 -7.37
C VAL A 282 9.28 -3.80 -6.47
N THR A 283 9.16 -4.49 -5.33
CA THR A 283 10.27 -4.68 -4.38
C THR A 283 10.95 -6.04 -4.50
N GLN A 284 10.27 -7.04 -5.09
CA GLN A 284 10.73 -8.43 -5.13
C GLN A 284 11.20 -8.88 -6.52
N GLY A 285 10.84 -8.14 -7.57
CA GLY A 285 11.03 -8.54 -8.97
C GLY A 285 9.89 -9.40 -9.51
N SER A 286 9.80 -9.49 -10.84
CA SER A 286 8.70 -10.13 -11.55
C SER A 286 8.52 -11.61 -11.21
N LEU A 287 9.62 -12.37 -11.12
CA LEU A 287 9.55 -13.82 -10.84
C LEU A 287 9.04 -14.13 -9.43
N ILE A 288 9.49 -13.38 -8.43
CA ILE A 288 8.96 -13.55 -7.07
C ILE A 288 7.55 -12.99 -6.97
N GLY A 289 7.24 -11.92 -7.71
CA GLY A 289 5.88 -11.40 -7.84
C GLY A 289 4.92 -12.44 -8.42
N GLN A 290 5.34 -13.18 -9.45
CA GLN A 290 4.59 -14.30 -10.03
C GLN A 290 4.44 -15.45 -9.02
N LEU A 291 5.54 -15.86 -8.37
CA LEU A 291 5.52 -16.94 -7.38
C LEU A 291 4.60 -16.62 -6.19
N ALA A 292 4.52 -15.36 -5.78
CA ALA A 292 3.63 -14.89 -4.73
C ALA A 292 2.15 -15.24 -4.99
N LEU A 293 1.74 -15.36 -6.26
CA LEU A 293 0.40 -15.81 -6.64
C LEU A 293 0.13 -17.27 -6.22
N LYS A 294 1.16 -18.09 -6.11
CA LYS A 294 1.08 -19.46 -5.55
C LYS A 294 1.27 -19.51 -4.03
N PHE A 295 1.57 -18.36 -3.42
CA PHE A 295 1.70 -18.18 -1.97
C PHE A 295 0.55 -17.35 -1.38
N GLY A 296 -0.60 -17.35 -2.02
CA GLY A 296 -1.84 -16.78 -1.48
C GLY A 296 -2.25 -15.42 -2.05
N ALA A 297 -1.41 -14.71 -2.82
CA ALA A 297 -1.83 -13.50 -3.51
C ALA A 297 -2.80 -13.84 -4.67
N ASN A 298 -3.79 -12.97 -4.90
CA ASN A 298 -4.75 -13.07 -6.01
C ASN A 298 -4.75 -11.82 -6.91
N ASP A 299 -3.85 -10.89 -6.62
CA ASP A 299 -3.70 -9.64 -7.36
C ASP A 299 -2.20 -9.40 -7.60
N LEU A 300 -1.81 -9.15 -8.85
CA LEU A 300 -0.41 -8.87 -9.19
C LEU A 300 -0.05 -7.40 -8.91
N GLY A 301 -1.05 -6.59 -8.62
CA GLY A 301 -0.88 -5.19 -8.27
C GLY A 301 -0.94 -4.26 -9.48
N SER A 302 -0.23 -3.17 -9.38
CA SER A 302 -0.18 -2.09 -10.35
C SER A 302 0.91 -2.32 -11.41
N THR A 303 0.70 -1.81 -12.64
CA THR A 303 1.78 -1.63 -13.61
C THR A 303 2.84 -0.64 -13.13
N MET A 304 2.49 0.19 -12.14
CA MET A 304 3.37 1.17 -11.50
C MET A 304 4.10 2.02 -12.55
N MET A 305 3.33 2.71 -13.41
CA MET A 305 3.87 3.52 -14.51
C MET A 305 4.93 4.52 -14.03
N GLU A 306 4.75 5.05 -12.82
CA GLU A 306 5.70 5.91 -12.14
C GLU A 306 5.84 5.47 -10.67
N GLU A 307 7.06 5.32 -10.19
CA GLU A 307 7.35 5.02 -8.78
C GLU A 307 8.61 5.76 -8.36
N ASN A 308 8.46 6.78 -7.55
CA ASN A 308 9.54 7.66 -7.13
C ASN A 308 10.04 7.33 -5.72
N VAL A 309 9.17 6.82 -4.86
CA VAL A 309 9.47 6.66 -3.42
C VAL A 309 10.42 5.49 -3.18
N VAL A 310 10.04 4.28 -3.62
CA VAL A 310 10.92 3.10 -3.48
C VAL A 310 12.05 3.10 -4.51
N ALA A 311 11.88 3.79 -5.65
CA ALA A 311 12.96 3.98 -6.62
C ALA A 311 14.11 4.82 -6.03
N ALA A 312 13.81 5.86 -5.24
CA ALA A 312 14.82 6.63 -4.51
C ALA A 312 15.61 5.75 -3.52
N ALA A 313 15.00 4.68 -3.01
CA ALA A 313 15.61 3.68 -2.14
C ALA A 313 16.16 2.45 -2.90
N GLY A 314 16.35 2.53 -4.22
CA GLY A 314 17.05 1.53 -5.04
C GLY A 314 16.17 0.49 -5.75
N ALA A 315 14.85 0.54 -5.67
CA ALA A 315 13.98 -0.35 -6.45
C ALA A 315 14.03 0.01 -7.95
N LYS A 316 14.28 -0.98 -8.82
CA LYS A 316 14.53 -0.75 -10.26
C LYS A 316 13.59 -1.53 -11.18
N TYR A 317 12.71 -2.35 -10.62
CA TYR A 317 11.85 -3.21 -11.43
C TYR A 317 10.78 -2.38 -12.16
N ARG A 318 10.47 -2.78 -13.40
CA ARG A 318 9.41 -2.19 -14.24
C ARG A 318 8.65 -3.32 -14.89
N MET A 319 7.35 -3.13 -15.09
CA MET A 319 6.49 -4.10 -15.76
C MET A 319 5.33 -3.39 -16.45
N ASN A 320 5.06 -3.75 -17.70
CA ASN A 320 3.91 -3.28 -18.45
C ASN A 320 2.73 -4.28 -18.35
N GLN A 321 1.61 -3.91 -18.94
CA GLN A 321 0.40 -4.73 -18.90
C GLN A 321 0.60 -6.11 -19.57
N GLU A 322 1.26 -6.16 -20.72
CA GLU A 322 1.52 -7.39 -21.48
C GLU A 322 2.33 -8.39 -20.66
N GLN A 323 3.39 -7.91 -20.02
CA GLN A 323 4.22 -8.74 -19.13
C GLN A 323 3.42 -9.28 -17.93
N MET A 324 2.51 -8.48 -17.35
CA MET A 324 1.64 -8.96 -16.27
C MET A 324 0.71 -10.08 -16.75
N ILE A 325 0.12 -9.92 -17.94
CA ILE A 325 -0.74 -10.93 -18.55
C ILE A 325 0.02 -12.22 -18.77
N GLU A 326 1.22 -12.16 -19.34
CA GLU A 326 2.08 -13.33 -19.57
C GLU A 326 2.42 -14.05 -18.27
N LEU A 327 2.91 -13.32 -17.25
CA LEU A 327 3.25 -13.91 -15.95
C LEU A 327 2.07 -14.62 -15.29
N ILE A 328 0.86 -14.09 -15.44
CA ILE A 328 -0.36 -14.70 -14.86
C ILE A 328 -0.72 -15.96 -15.66
N LYS A 329 -0.66 -15.93 -17.00
CA LYS A 329 -0.95 -17.09 -17.86
C LYS A 329 0.04 -18.22 -17.64
N ASP A 330 1.32 -17.93 -17.47
CA ASP A 330 2.38 -18.92 -17.24
C ASP A 330 2.14 -19.82 -16.03
N ILE A 331 1.45 -19.32 -15.00
CA ILE A 331 1.11 -20.11 -13.81
C ILE A 331 -0.27 -20.78 -13.90
N GLY A 332 -0.93 -20.71 -15.06
CA GLY A 332 -2.23 -21.35 -15.30
C GLY A 332 -3.40 -20.62 -14.62
N GLU A 333 -3.32 -19.29 -14.49
CA GLU A 333 -4.40 -18.44 -13.97
C GLU A 333 -4.93 -17.50 -15.05
N LEU A 334 -6.13 -16.94 -14.86
CA LEU A 334 -6.80 -16.06 -15.82
C LEU A 334 -6.48 -14.59 -15.48
N PRO A 335 -5.76 -13.86 -16.36
CA PRO A 335 -5.47 -12.45 -16.10
C PRO A 335 -6.72 -11.57 -16.32
N ALA A 336 -6.91 -10.61 -15.42
CA ALA A 336 -7.98 -9.64 -15.54
C ALA A 336 -7.53 -8.25 -15.06
N LYS A 337 -7.83 -7.23 -15.88
CA LYS A 337 -7.69 -5.83 -15.47
C LYS A 337 -8.86 -5.45 -14.57
N ARG A 338 -8.58 -4.78 -13.45
CA ARG A 338 -9.58 -4.32 -12.49
C ARG A 338 -9.54 -2.80 -12.30
N ASP A 339 -10.62 -2.28 -11.71
CA ASP A 339 -10.65 -0.93 -11.15
C ASP A 339 -10.16 -0.88 -9.68
N THR A 340 -10.22 0.31 -9.07
CA THR A 340 -9.89 0.55 -7.65
C THR A 340 -10.81 -0.22 -6.69
N ALA A 341 -12.05 -0.51 -7.11
CA ALA A 341 -13.03 -1.22 -6.29
C ALA A 341 -12.94 -2.76 -6.42
N TYR A 342 -11.95 -3.27 -7.19
CA TYR A 342 -11.78 -4.68 -7.55
C TYR A 342 -12.88 -5.24 -8.47
N ASN A 343 -13.59 -4.37 -9.21
CA ASN A 343 -14.45 -4.83 -10.31
C ASN A 343 -13.58 -5.18 -11.52
N ILE A 344 -13.89 -6.32 -12.15
CA ILE A 344 -13.20 -6.74 -13.38
C ILE A 344 -13.69 -5.85 -14.53
N LEU A 345 -12.74 -5.18 -15.20
CA LEU A 345 -12.99 -4.35 -16.37
C LEU A 345 -12.78 -5.14 -17.67
N GLU A 346 -11.77 -6.02 -17.69
CA GLU A 346 -11.38 -6.76 -18.88
C GLU A 346 -10.71 -8.09 -18.48
N ARG A 347 -10.93 -9.14 -19.27
CA ARG A 347 -10.29 -10.46 -19.12
C ARG A 347 -9.43 -10.75 -20.36
N PHE A 348 -8.30 -11.48 -20.23
CA PHE A 348 -7.34 -11.72 -21.30
C PHE A 348 -7.09 -13.20 -21.57
#